data_d0add2c4685679c4eb4b2a93219cf000
#
_entry.id   d0add2c4685679c4eb4b2a93219cf000
#
_cell.length_a   1.000
_cell.length_b   1.000
_cell.length_c   1.000
_cell.angle_alpha   90.00
_cell.angle_beta   90.00
_cell.angle_gamma   90.00
#
_symmetry.space_group_name_H-M   'P 1'
#
loop_
_entity.id
_entity.type
_entity.pdbx_description
1 polymer ?
#
loop_
_entity_poly.entity_id
_entity_poly.type
_entity_poly.pdbx_seq_one_letter_code
_entity_poly.pdbx_strand_id
1 'polypeptide(L)'
;MLFLILSSLYLKKHERKTSTCSFLFFVKMISEKLRKIFCGNCNCGGENMYRIYSTLIEMVAAAVFIIPIWCIYNKLYFRSWKITFLYMVFGFYLTAVLALVGFPNIISLKVELTVNIIPFVYMINDFINACLNVLLFVPFGFFLPVLWKEFRNAKKLFTAGFAMTSFIEIAQIFTGRTTDIDDIITNIAGTLIGYLIAYWYTGVFTRRIVKNSKKNDFYIICASVIFIMFFLQPFISSLLWEMIL
;
A
#
# COMPACT_ATOMS: atom_id res chain seq x y z
N MET A 1 3.31 -26.40 8.20
CA MET A 1 2.52 -26.19 9.44
C MET A 1 1.40 -25.16 9.26
N LEU A 2 1.65 -23.96 8.71
CA LEU A 2 0.60 -22.95 8.45
C LEU A 2 -0.43 -23.42 7.40
N PHE A 3 0.01 -24.15 6.39
CA PHE A 3 -0.85 -24.72 5.35
C PHE A 3 -1.80 -25.81 5.86
N LEU A 4 -1.36 -26.59 6.84
CA LEU A 4 -2.20 -27.61 7.53
C LEU A 4 -3.23 -26.94 8.48
N ILE A 5 -2.90 -25.79 9.06
CA ILE A 5 -3.83 -25.02 9.89
C ILE A 5 -4.90 -24.35 9.00
N LEU A 6 -4.53 -23.84 7.83
CA LEU A 6 -5.48 -23.26 6.89
C LEU A 6 -6.38 -24.32 6.24
N SER A 7 -5.87 -25.52 5.94
CA SER A 7 -6.68 -26.64 5.43
C SER A 7 -7.61 -27.21 6.50
N SER A 8 -7.17 -27.27 7.77
CA SER A 8 -8.01 -27.68 8.91
C SER A 8 -9.11 -26.65 9.20
N LEU A 9 -8.84 -25.36 9.02
CA LEU A 9 -9.85 -24.30 9.10
C LEU A 9 -10.84 -24.35 7.94
N TYR A 10 -10.40 -24.78 6.76
CA TYR A 10 -11.27 -24.96 5.59
C TYR A 10 -12.24 -26.15 5.78
N LEU A 11 -11.80 -27.24 6.37
CA LEU A 11 -12.63 -28.45 6.62
C LEU A 11 -13.61 -28.29 7.80
N LYS A 12 -13.32 -27.40 8.78
CA LYS A 12 -14.24 -27.04 9.87
C LYS A 12 -15.33 -26.03 9.47
N LYS A 13 -15.33 -25.59 8.21
CA LYS A 13 -16.19 -24.55 7.62
C LYS A 13 -17.67 -24.97 7.45
N HIS A 14 -18.03 -26.23 7.68
CA HIS A 14 -19.42 -26.67 7.49
C HIS A 14 -20.35 -26.33 8.66
N GLU A 15 -19.85 -25.86 9.81
CA GLU A 15 -20.68 -25.56 10.99
C GLU A 15 -20.76 -24.08 11.44
N ARG A 16 -20.03 -23.12 10.79
CA ARG A 16 -20.12 -21.70 11.15
C ARG A 16 -20.58 -20.80 10.01
N LYS A 17 -21.80 -21.04 9.54
CA LYS A 17 -22.46 -20.20 8.51
C LYS A 17 -22.77 -18.75 8.94
N THR A 18 -22.71 -18.41 10.22
CA THR A 18 -23.19 -17.09 10.72
C THR A 18 -22.14 -15.99 10.75
N SER A 19 -20.85 -16.31 10.98
CA SER A 19 -19.80 -15.29 11.11
C SER A 19 -19.27 -14.79 9.77
N THR A 20 -19.18 -15.67 8.76
CA THR A 20 -18.72 -15.35 7.41
C THR A 20 -19.75 -14.49 6.66
N CYS A 21 -21.05 -14.73 6.92
CA CYS A 21 -22.14 -13.97 6.33
C CYS A 21 -22.10 -12.49 6.77
N SER A 22 -21.76 -12.21 8.03
CA SER A 22 -21.67 -10.84 8.56
C SER A 22 -20.51 -10.03 7.95
N PHE A 23 -19.36 -10.66 7.72
CA PHE A 23 -18.21 -9.99 7.08
C PHE A 23 -18.49 -9.70 5.60
N LEU A 24 -19.05 -10.66 4.88
CA LEU A 24 -19.46 -10.51 3.48
C LEU A 24 -20.56 -9.46 3.32
N PHE A 25 -21.54 -9.45 4.20
CA PHE A 25 -22.58 -8.43 4.24
C PHE A 25 -22.00 -7.05 4.48
N PHE A 26 -21.01 -6.93 5.38
CA PHE A 26 -20.31 -5.68 5.66
C PHE A 26 -19.51 -5.17 4.45
N VAL A 27 -18.76 -6.05 3.76
CA VAL A 27 -18.01 -5.72 2.54
C VAL A 27 -18.98 -5.29 1.42
N LYS A 28 -20.08 -6.03 1.22
CA LYS A 28 -21.11 -5.69 0.23
C LYS A 28 -21.81 -4.37 0.55
N MET A 29 -22.14 -4.13 1.80
CA MET A 29 -22.74 -2.88 2.26
C MET A 29 -21.80 -1.68 2.07
N ILE A 30 -20.49 -1.83 2.38
CA ILE A 30 -19.49 -0.79 2.11
C ILE A 30 -19.36 -0.55 0.61
N SER A 31 -19.28 -1.60 -0.19
CA SER A 31 -19.22 -1.52 -1.64
C SER A 31 -20.43 -0.77 -2.22
N GLU A 32 -21.66 -1.10 -1.81
CA GLU A 32 -22.86 -0.39 -2.24
C GLU A 32 -22.92 1.06 -1.76
N LYS A 33 -22.44 1.31 -0.54
CA LYS A 33 -22.42 2.67 0.03
C LYS A 33 -21.37 3.55 -0.66
N LEU A 34 -20.20 3.00 -0.97
CA LEU A 34 -19.18 3.68 -1.76
C LEU A 34 -19.67 3.91 -3.19
N ARG A 35 -20.33 2.93 -3.82
CA ARG A 35 -20.95 3.11 -5.14
C ARG A 35 -21.96 4.26 -5.15
N LYS A 36 -22.81 4.40 -4.12
CA LYS A 36 -23.76 5.51 -4.01
C LYS A 36 -23.08 6.86 -3.76
N ILE A 37 -21.99 6.91 -3.01
CA ILE A 37 -21.25 8.14 -2.71
C ILE A 37 -20.49 8.65 -3.94
N PHE A 38 -19.87 7.74 -4.71
CA PHE A 38 -19.03 8.10 -5.87
C PHE A 38 -19.77 8.09 -7.20
N CYS A 39 -20.93 7.42 -7.31
CA CYS A 39 -21.76 7.30 -8.51
C CYS A 39 -23.09 8.08 -8.43
N GLY A 40 -23.10 9.22 -7.77
CA GLY A 40 -24.25 10.14 -7.90
C GLY A 40 -24.45 10.55 -9.35
N ASN A 41 -25.33 9.87 -10.09
CA ASN A 41 -25.90 10.21 -11.41
C ASN A 41 -24.95 10.64 -12.56
N CYS A 42 -23.65 10.29 -12.51
CA CYS A 42 -22.74 10.57 -13.63
C CYS A 42 -22.26 9.28 -14.28
N ASN A 43 -22.57 9.14 -15.58
CA ASN A 43 -22.03 8.11 -16.50
C ASN A 43 -20.52 8.29 -16.77
N CYS A 44 -19.72 8.76 -15.80
CA CYS A 44 -18.30 9.02 -15.94
C CYS A 44 -17.48 7.81 -15.50
N GLY A 45 -17.00 7.03 -16.48
CA GLY A 45 -15.80 6.22 -16.38
C GLY A 45 -15.89 4.91 -15.60
N GLY A 46 -16.45 3.86 -16.20
CA GLY A 46 -16.40 2.51 -15.64
C GLY A 46 -15.00 2.03 -15.25
N GLU A 47 -13.95 2.48 -15.94
CA GLU A 47 -12.55 2.11 -15.65
C GLU A 47 -12.03 2.68 -14.32
N ASN A 48 -12.28 3.95 -14.02
CA ASN A 48 -11.83 4.57 -12.78
C ASN A 48 -12.53 3.94 -11.55
N MET A 49 -13.82 3.62 -11.69
CA MET A 49 -14.57 2.92 -10.65
C MET A 49 -14.01 1.52 -10.41
N TYR A 50 -13.72 0.77 -11.47
CA TYR A 50 -13.14 -0.56 -11.37
C TYR A 50 -11.78 -0.53 -10.64
N ARG A 51 -10.92 0.44 -10.96
CA ARG A 51 -9.62 0.60 -10.29
C ARG A 51 -9.76 0.87 -8.79
N ILE A 52 -10.71 1.73 -8.39
CA ILE A 52 -10.97 2.00 -6.97
C ILE A 52 -11.47 0.75 -6.25
N TYR A 53 -12.41 0.00 -6.85
CA TYR A 53 -12.89 -1.26 -6.25
C TYR A 53 -11.80 -2.31 -6.16
N SER A 54 -10.99 -2.48 -7.19
CA SER A 54 -9.86 -3.40 -7.17
C SER A 54 -8.91 -3.06 -6.03
N THR A 55 -8.51 -1.80 -5.91
CA THR A 55 -7.62 -1.34 -4.83
C THR A 55 -8.21 -1.60 -3.44
N LEU A 56 -9.51 -1.34 -3.24
CA LEU A 56 -10.17 -1.59 -1.96
C LEU A 56 -10.21 -3.09 -1.61
N ILE A 57 -10.50 -3.96 -2.59
CA ILE A 57 -10.49 -5.41 -2.41
C ILE A 57 -9.08 -5.88 -2.03
N GLU A 58 -8.06 -5.37 -2.72
CA GLU A 58 -6.67 -5.69 -2.44
C GLU A 58 -6.24 -5.23 -1.03
N MET A 59 -6.66 -4.03 -0.61
CA MET A 59 -6.39 -3.53 0.74
C MET A 59 -7.08 -4.39 1.81
N VAL A 60 -8.33 -4.81 1.60
CA VAL A 60 -9.05 -5.68 2.52
C VAL A 60 -8.39 -7.06 2.59
N ALA A 61 -8.00 -7.62 1.45
CA ALA A 61 -7.27 -8.89 1.38
C ALA A 61 -5.92 -8.81 2.13
N ALA A 62 -5.17 -7.74 1.94
CA ALA A 62 -3.91 -7.52 2.65
C ALA A 62 -4.11 -7.31 4.17
N ALA A 63 -5.19 -6.63 4.58
CA ALA A 63 -5.50 -6.38 5.99
C ALA A 63 -5.64 -7.67 6.80
N VAL A 64 -6.16 -8.75 6.19
CA VAL A 64 -6.29 -10.07 6.81
C VAL A 64 -4.94 -10.60 7.31
N PHE A 65 -3.85 -10.24 6.64
CA PHE A 65 -2.49 -10.65 7.00
C PHE A 65 -1.75 -9.58 7.80
N ILE A 66 -1.89 -8.32 7.43
CA ILE A 66 -1.20 -7.20 8.08
C ILE A 66 -1.57 -7.13 9.56
N ILE A 67 -2.86 -7.17 9.90
CA ILE A 67 -3.30 -7.01 11.28
C ILE A 67 -2.69 -8.07 12.21
N PRO A 68 -2.82 -9.40 11.96
CA PRO A 68 -2.25 -10.40 12.85
C PRO A 68 -0.71 -10.36 12.88
N ILE A 69 -0.04 -10.10 11.75
CA ILE A 69 1.42 -10.01 11.69
C ILE A 69 1.91 -8.84 12.56
N TRP A 70 1.27 -7.66 12.49
CA TRP A 70 1.64 -6.51 13.33
C TRP A 70 1.34 -6.75 14.81
N CYS A 71 0.29 -7.49 15.15
CA CYS A 71 0.03 -7.91 16.52
C CYS A 71 1.14 -8.83 17.05
N ILE A 72 1.63 -9.77 16.22
CA ILE A 72 2.78 -10.61 16.53
C ILE A 72 4.05 -9.78 16.68
N TYR A 73 4.31 -8.84 15.76
CA TYR A 73 5.48 -7.94 15.82
C TYR A 73 5.44 -7.04 17.05
N ASN A 74 4.27 -6.57 17.49
CA ASN A 74 4.15 -5.84 18.74
C ASN A 74 4.61 -6.67 19.93
N LYS A 75 4.23 -7.94 19.99
CA LYS A 75 4.60 -8.84 21.08
C LYS A 75 6.10 -9.17 21.07
N LEU A 76 6.69 -9.38 19.89
CA LEU A 76 8.07 -9.84 19.75
C LEU A 76 9.10 -8.70 19.68
N TYR A 77 8.80 -7.61 18.95
CA TYR A 77 9.77 -6.59 18.57
C TYR A 77 9.45 -5.21 19.12
N PHE A 78 8.24 -4.67 18.84
CA PHE A 78 7.94 -3.27 19.08
C PHE A 78 7.60 -2.98 20.54
N ARG A 79 6.95 -3.91 21.23
CA ARG A 79 6.58 -3.85 22.67
C ARG A 79 5.84 -2.56 23.05
N SER A 80 5.14 -1.92 22.10
CA SER A 80 4.42 -0.65 22.29
C SER A 80 3.27 -0.54 21.31
N TRP A 81 2.04 -0.63 21.79
CA TRP A 81 0.83 -0.52 20.97
C TRP A 81 0.73 0.81 20.22
N LYS A 82 1.24 1.92 20.80
CA LYS A 82 1.22 3.24 20.13
C LYS A 82 2.10 3.24 18.89
N ILE A 83 3.29 2.67 18.97
CA ILE A 83 4.22 2.58 17.83
C ILE A 83 3.67 1.57 16.82
N THR A 84 3.16 0.43 17.27
CA THR A 84 2.58 -0.58 16.40
C THR A 84 1.40 -0.03 15.59
N PHE A 85 0.55 0.79 16.20
CA PHE A 85 -0.55 1.46 15.49
C PHE A 85 -0.03 2.40 14.40
N LEU A 86 0.99 3.22 14.68
CA LEU A 86 1.59 4.11 13.68
C LEU A 86 2.26 3.33 12.55
N TYR A 87 2.93 2.23 12.88
CA TYR A 87 3.52 1.34 11.89
C TYR A 87 2.45 0.62 11.06
N MET A 88 1.31 0.29 11.67
CA MET A 88 0.15 -0.26 10.97
C MET A 88 -0.42 0.74 9.96
N VAL A 89 -0.59 2.01 10.35
CA VAL A 89 -1.04 3.08 9.45
C VAL A 89 -0.07 3.25 8.28
N PHE A 90 1.24 3.25 8.56
CA PHE A 90 2.26 3.30 7.51
C PHE A 90 2.25 2.06 6.62
N GLY A 91 2.08 0.86 7.18
CA GLY A 91 1.95 -0.39 6.43
C GLY A 91 0.73 -0.40 5.51
N PHE A 92 -0.43 0.06 5.99
CA PHE A 92 -1.63 0.22 5.14
C PHE A 92 -1.45 1.26 4.05
N TYR A 93 -0.76 2.35 4.35
CA TYR A 93 -0.40 3.35 3.34
C TYR A 93 0.47 2.71 2.23
N LEU A 94 1.54 1.97 2.60
CA LEU A 94 2.38 1.27 1.61
C LEU A 94 1.58 0.26 0.78
N THR A 95 0.67 -0.47 1.42
CA THR A 95 -0.23 -1.40 0.72
C THR A 95 -1.11 -0.67 -0.29
N ALA A 96 -1.68 0.48 0.09
CA ALA A 96 -2.48 1.30 -0.81
C ALA A 96 -1.66 1.82 -2.00
N VAL A 97 -0.43 2.28 -1.77
CA VAL A 97 0.49 2.69 -2.84
C VAL A 97 0.72 1.54 -3.81
N LEU A 98 1.13 0.36 -3.30
CA LEU A 98 1.42 -0.80 -4.14
C LEU A 98 0.18 -1.29 -4.91
N ALA A 99 -1.00 -1.27 -4.29
CA ALA A 99 -2.25 -1.61 -4.97
C ALA A 99 -2.61 -0.61 -6.08
N LEU A 100 -2.47 0.70 -5.83
CA LEU A 100 -2.77 1.75 -6.81
C LEU A 100 -1.82 1.73 -8.01
N VAL A 101 -0.53 1.48 -7.77
CA VAL A 101 0.46 1.38 -8.86
C VAL A 101 0.38 0.04 -9.60
N GLY A 102 -0.46 -0.91 -9.15
CA GLY A 102 -0.61 -2.22 -9.76
C GLY A 102 0.63 -3.09 -9.56
N PHE A 103 1.00 -3.31 -8.29
CA PHE A 103 2.14 -4.15 -7.93
C PHE A 103 1.97 -5.59 -8.42
N PRO A 104 3.00 -6.23 -8.99
CA PRO A 104 2.92 -7.61 -9.47
C PRO A 104 2.62 -8.58 -8.33
N ASN A 105 1.89 -9.63 -8.66
CA ASN A 105 1.64 -10.74 -7.76
C ASN A 105 1.95 -12.07 -8.44
N ILE A 106 2.12 -13.13 -7.65
CA ILE A 106 2.54 -14.44 -8.12
C ILE A 106 1.59 -15.07 -9.17
N ILE A 107 0.33 -14.63 -9.21
CA ILE A 107 -0.70 -15.19 -10.11
C ILE A 107 -0.73 -14.47 -11.46
N SER A 108 -0.42 -13.16 -11.50
CA SER A 108 -0.63 -12.28 -12.66
C SER A 108 0.65 -11.69 -13.22
N LEU A 109 1.75 -12.45 -13.21
CA LEU A 109 3.02 -12.01 -13.77
C LEU A 109 2.94 -11.96 -15.31
N LYS A 110 3.20 -10.77 -15.88
CA LYS A 110 3.37 -10.54 -17.31
C LYS A 110 4.62 -9.68 -17.50
N VAL A 111 5.58 -10.15 -18.29
CA VAL A 111 6.80 -9.40 -18.55
C VAL A 111 6.67 -8.67 -19.88
N GLU A 112 6.58 -7.35 -19.83
CA GLU A 112 6.61 -6.48 -21.01
C GLU A 112 7.62 -5.35 -20.75
N LEU A 113 8.65 -5.25 -21.60
CA LEU A 113 9.68 -4.23 -21.46
C LEU A 113 9.31 -3.00 -22.30
N THR A 114 8.45 -2.17 -21.77
CA THR A 114 8.17 -0.84 -22.34
C THR A 114 8.75 0.22 -21.40
N VAL A 115 9.80 0.91 -21.83
CA VAL A 115 10.51 1.91 -21.03
C VAL A 115 10.50 3.24 -21.74
N ASN A 116 10.01 4.28 -21.07
CA ASN A 116 10.12 5.65 -21.51
C ASN A 116 11.22 6.37 -20.72
N ILE A 117 12.26 6.82 -21.43
CA ILE A 117 13.42 7.49 -20.83
C ILE A 117 13.40 9.00 -21.08
N ILE A 118 12.46 9.50 -21.92
CA ILE A 118 12.45 10.91 -22.29
C ILE A 118 11.68 11.69 -21.21
N PRO A 119 12.36 12.53 -20.40
CA PRO A 119 11.72 13.25 -19.33
C PRO A 119 10.78 14.35 -19.86
N PHE A 120 9.74 14.64 -19.08
CA PHE A 120 8.74 15.72 -19.28
C PHE A 120 7.76 15.54 -20.45
N VAL A 121 7.84 14.47 -21.24
CA VAL A 121 6.94 14.24 -22.38
C VAL A 121 5.54 13.83 -21.90
N TYR A 122 5.46 12.89 -21.00
CA TYR A 122 4.19 12.43 -20.44
C TYR A 122 3.65 13.36 -19.37
N MET A 123 4.52 13.99 -18.58
CA MET A 123 4.15 14.95 -17.54
C MET A 123 3.35 16.15 -18.10
N ILE A 124 3.68 16.61 -19.33
CA ILE A 124 2.96 17.71 -20.00
C ILE A 124 1.62 17.22 -20.56
N ASN A 125 1.59 16.01 -21.13
CA ASN A 125 0.39 15.44 -21.76
C ASN A 125 -0.61 14.91 -20.74
N ASP A 126 -0.15 14.41 -19.58
CA ASP A 126 -0.97 13.88 -18.52
C ASP A 126 -0.61 14.48 -17.15
N PHE A 127 -0.80 15.78 -17.05
CA PHE A 127 -0.50 16.56 -15.85
C PHE A 127 -1.25 16.06 -14.61
N ILE A 128 -2.46 15.52 -14.80
CA ILE A 128 -3.27 14.99 -13.68
C ILE A 128 -2.59 13.79 -13.05
N ASN A 129 -2.11 12.84 -13.84
CA ASN A 129 -1.38 11.68 -13.31
C ASN A 129 -0.07 12.09 -12.64
N ALA A 130 0.66 13.06 -13.20
CA ALA A 130 1.84 13.62 -12.57
C ALA A 130 1.53 14.21 -11.18
N CYS A 131 0.45 14.97 -11.05
CA CYS A 131 -0.01 15.48 -9.74
C CYS A 131 -0.42 14.39 -8.78
N LEU A 132 -1.08 13.32 -9.26
CA LEU A 132 -1.47 12.17 -8.44
C LEU A 132 -0.25 11.40 -7.92
N ASN A 133 0.79 11.23 -8.73
CA ASN A 133 2.04 10.60 -8.31
C ASN A 133 2.74 11.43 -7.23
N VAL A 134 2.81 12.75 -7.40
CA VAL A 134 3.31 13.65 -6.34
C VAL A 134 2.50 13.44 -5.06
N LEU A 135 1.16 13.51 -5.14
CA LEU A 135 0.28 13.39 -3.98
C LEU A 135 0.42 12.03 -3.29
N LEU A 136 0.60 10.96 -4.06
CA LEU A 136 0.78 9.60 -3.57
C LEU A 136 2.03 9.47 -2.69
N PHE A 137 3.12 10.19 -3.02
CA PHE A 137 4.39 10.11 -2.28
C PHE A 137 4.58 11.17 -1.19
N VAL A 138 3.70 12.18 -1.09
CA VAL A 138 3.72 13.14 0.04
C VAL A 138 3.62 12.42 1.40
N PRO A 139 2.71 11.47 1.64
CA PRO A 139 2.67 10.74 2.91
C PRO A 139 3.94 9.93 3.16
N PHE A 140 4.59 9.37 2.14
CA PHE A 140 5.86 8.66 2.29
C PHE A 140 6.94 9.58 2.87
N GLY A 141 7.12 10.75 2.24
CA GLY A 141 8.07 11.75 2.70
C GLY A 141 7.74 12.33 4.08
N PHE A 142 6.45 12.34 4.47
CA PHE A 142 6.00 12.77 5.79
C PHE A 142 6.25 11.70 6.87
N PHE A 143 5.83 10.46 6.65
CA PHE A 143 5.92 9.40 7.65
C PHE A 143 7.36 9.03 8.00
N LEU A 144 8.29 9.01 7.04
CA LEU A 144 9.66 8.57 7.29
C LEU A 144 10.35 9.37 8.39
N PRO A 145 10.49 10.71 8.32
CA PRO A 145 11.16 11.51 9.36
C PRO A 145 10.36 11.59 10.68
N VAL A 146 9.03 11.37 10.60
CA VAL A 146 8.15 11.31 11.78
C VAL A 146 8.35 10.03 12.56
N LEU A 147 8.53 8.89 11.88
CA LEU A 147 8.64 7.58 12.50
C LEU A 147 10.09 7.19 12.82
N TRP A 148 11.06 7.58 11.98
CA TRP A 148 12.46 7.16 12.12
C TRP A 148 13.43 8.35 12.08
N LYS A 149 14.32 8.41 13.07
CA LYS A 149 15.32 9.49 13.22
C LYS A 149 16.27 9.58 12.01
N GLU A 150 16.64 8.45 11.42
CA GLU A 150 17.57 8.38 10.29
C GLU A 150 17.11 9.19 9.08
N PHE A 151 15.80 9.18 8.80
CA PHE A 151 15.21 9.88 7.66
C PHE A 151 14.96 11.38 7.90
N ARG A 152 15.36 11.93 9.04
CA ARG A 152 15.46 13.38 9.26
C ARG A 152 16.59 14.01 8.47
N ASN A 153 17.55 13.22 8.00
CA ASN A 153 18.57 13.65 7.05
C ASN A 153 18.00 13.60 5.64
N ALA A 154 17.96 14.76 4.96
CA ALA A 154 17.40 14.90 3.62
C ALA A 154 18.03 13.94 2.59
N LYS A 155 19.35 13.69 2.68
CA LYS A 155 20.04 12.75 1.77
C LYS A 155 19.53 11.31 1.95
N LYS A 156 19.35 10.86 3.20
CA LYS A 156 18.85 9.51 3.49
C LYS A 156 17.37 9.36 3.08
N LEU A 157 16.58 10.41 3.27
CA LEU A 157 15.19 10.43 2.82
C LEU A 157 15.12 10.37 1.30
N PHE A 158 15.89 11.21 0.60
CA PHE A 158 15.98 11.19 -0.86
C PHE A 158 16.35 9.80 -1.38
N THR A 159 17.38 9.18 -0.79
CA THR A 159 17.80 7.80 -1.15
C THR A 159 16.66 6.79 -0.94
N ALA A 160 15.90 6.91 0.17
CA ALA A 160 14.77 6.02 0.42
C ALA A 160 13.63 6.25 -0.58
N GLY A 161 13.31 7.51 -0.90
CA GLY A 161 12.32 7.86 -1.93
C GLY A 161 12.73 7.36 -3.32
N PHE A 162 13.99 7.59 -3.70
CA PHE A 162 14.53 7.09 -4.97
C PHE A 162 14.49 5.56 -5.04
N ALA A 163 14.90 4.87 -3.96
CA ALA A 163 14.86 3.41 -3.92
C ALA A 163 13.43 2.87 -4.02
N MET A 164 12.46 3.51 -3.33
CA MET A 164 11.06 3.10 -3.37
C MET A 164 10.44 3.31 -4.75
N THR A 165 10.64 4.46 -5.37
CA THR A 165 10.10 4.72 -6.72
C THR A 165 10.77 3.83 -7.76
N SER A 166 12.09 3.66 -7.72
CA SER A 166 12.79 2.75 -8.63
C SER A 166 12.33 1.30 -8.46
N PHE A 167 12.05 0.87 -7.23
CA PHE A 167 11.48 -0.45 -6.96
C PHE A 167 10.10 -0.62 -7.60
N ILE A 168 9.24 0.40 -7.52
CA ILE A 168 7.92 0.39 -8.15
C ILE A 168 8.05 0.32 -9.67
N GLU A 169 8.89 1.14 -10.29
CA GLU A 169 9.11 1.14 -11.73
C GLU A 169 9.63 -0.22 -12.24
N ILE A 170 10.59 -0.81 -11.52
CA ILE A 170 11.08 -2.16 -11.84
C ILE A 170 9.95 -3.19 -11.70
N ALA A 171 9.13 -3.07 -10.66
CA ALA A 171 8.01 -3.99 -10.44
C ALA A 171 6.95 -3.88 -11.54
N GLN A 172 6.73 -2.70 -12.11
CA GLN A 172 5.77 -2.48 -13.21
C GLN A 172 6.15 -3.19 -14.50
N ILE A 173 7.44 -3.48 -14.75
CA ILE A 173 7.90 -4.32 -15.87
C ILE A 173 7.22 -5.71 -15.83
N PHE A 174 6.95 -6.22 -14.62
CA PHE A 174 6.32 -7.54 -14.44
C PHE A 174 4.79 -7.50 -14.46
N THR A 175 4.19 -6.34 -14.73
CA THR A 175 2.73 -6.17 -14.87
C THR A 175 2.31 -5.69 -16.25
N GLY A 176 3.26 -5.57 -17.20
CA GLY A 176 3.01 -5.06 -18.54
C GLY A 176 2.67 -3.56 -18.57
N ARG A 177 3.11 -2.81 -17.56
CA ARG A 177 2.98 -1.35 -17.52
C ARG A 177 4.26 -0.68 -18.02
N THR A 178 4.11 0.49 -18.60
CA THR A 178 5.26 1.29 -19.04
C THR A 178 6.00 1.84 -17.84
N THR A 179 7.31 1.59 -17.77
CA THR A 179 8.20 2.23 -16.80
C THR A 179 8.53 3.65 -17.30
N ASP A 180 8.28 4.66 -16.47
CA ASP A 180 8.41 6.07 -16.86
C ASP A 180 9.34 6.84 -15.91
N ILE A 181 10.31 7.57 -16.50
CA ILE A 181 11.20 8.44 -15.73
C ILE A 181 10.45 9.60 -15.09
N ASP A 182 9.34 10.06 -15.70
CA ASP A 182 8.49 11.13 -15.16
C ASP A 182 7.85 10.71 -13.83
N ASP A 183 7.48 9.44 -13.68
CA ASP A 183 6.95 8.90 -12.43
C ASP A 183 8.02 8.91 -11.33
N ILE A 184 9.26 8.61 -11.65
CA ILE A 184 10.38 8.71 -10.69
C ILE A 184 10.55 10.15 -10.21
N ILE A 185 10.53 11.12 -11.13
CA ILE A 185 10.71 12.55 -10.83
C ILE A 185 9.57 13.06 -9.94
N THR A 186 8.32 12.77 -10.30
CA THR A 186 7.13 13.23 -9.56
C THR A 186 7.03 12.60 -8.19
N ASN A 187 7.34 11.31 -8.05
CA ASN A 187 7.37 10.58 -6.78
C ASN A 187 8.44 11.13 -5.83
N ILE A 188 9.63 11.47 -6.36
CA ILE A 188 10.67 12.13 -5.57
C ILE A 188 10.22 13.52 -5.15
N ALA A 189 9.61 14.31 -6.04
CA ALA A 189 9.08 15.62 -5.69
C ALA A 189 8.04 15.52 -4.56
N GLY A 190 7.11 14.55 -4.63
CA GLY A 190 6.16 14.25 -3.56
C GLY A 190 6.85 13.90 -2.23
N THR A 191 7.89 13.06 -2.28
CA THR A 191 8.69 12.70 -1.10
C THR A 191 9.33 13.93 -0.46
N LEU A 192 9.89 14.84 -1.25
CA LEU A 192 10.51 16.07 -0.74
C LEU A 192 9.47 17.04 -0.16
N ILE A 193 8.31 17.19 -0.79
CA ILE A 193 7.20 17.99 -0.25
C ILE A 193 6.76 17.42 1.11
N GLY A 194 6.56 16.10 1.20
CA GLY A 194 6.22 15.43 2.44
C GLY A 194 7.26 15.66 3.55
N TYR A 195 8.55 15.63 3.19
CA TYR A 195 9.64 15.95 4.12
C TYR A 195 9.56 17.39 4.63
N LEU A 196 9.31 18.36 3.76
CA LEU A 196 9.17 19.78 4.17
C LEU A 196 7.98 19.95 5.12
N ILE A 197 6.84 19.31 4.83
CA ILE A 197 5.68 19.32 5.72
C ILE A 197 6.05 18.71 7.07
N ALA A 198 6.73 17.56 7.09
CA ALA A 198 7.18 16.91 8.31
C ALA A 198 8.15 17.81 9.11
N TYR A 199 9.07 18.49 8.45
CA TYR A 199 10.02 19.39 9.08
C TYR A 199 9.34 20.53 9.84
N TRP A 200 8.26 21.09 9.26
CA TRP A 200 7.47 22.16 9.88
C TRP A 200 6.66 21.69 11.09
N TYR A 201 6.12 20.45 11.03
CA TYR A 201 5.24 19.90 12.09
C TYR A 201 5.98 19.14 13.20
N THR A 202 7.27 18.79 13.03
CA THR A 202 7.97 17.84 13.91
C THR A 202 8.59 18.44 15.21
N GLY A 203 7.99 19.44 15.85
CA GLY A 203 8.48 19.97 17.11
C GLY A 203 8.55 18.94 18.26
N VAL A 204 7.56 18.93 19.14
CA VAL A 204 7.56 18.16 20.40
C VAL A 204 7.01 16.74 20.28
N PHE A 205 6.02 16.52 19.40
CA PHE A 205 5.28 15.27 19.31
C PHE A 205 6.14 14.09 18.82
N THR A 206 6.99 14.32 17.83
CA THR A 206 7.82 13.28 17.20
C THR A 206 9.00 12.83 18.04
N ARG A 207 9.46 13.62 19.02
CA ARG A 207 10.59 13.23 19.87
C ARG A 207 10.31 11.96 20.68
N ARG A 208 9.07 11.76 21.13
CA ARG A 208 8.69 10.57 21.91
C ARG A 208 8.56 9.32 21.05
N ILE A 209 8.01 9.46 19.83
CA ILE A 209 7.82 8.34 18.89
C ILE A 209 9.18 7.83 18.42
N VAL A 210 10.03 8.75 17.95
CA VAL A 210 11.36 8.46 17.39
C VAL A 210 12.31 7.85 18.42
N LYS A 211 12.12 8.12 19.72
CA LYS A 211 13.00 7.56 20.77
C LYS A 211 12.93 6.02 20.82
N ASN A 212 11.78 5.44 20.47
CA ASN A 212 11.53 4.01 20.61
C ASN A 212 11.53 3.26 19.25
N SER A 213 11.60 3.97 18.12
CA SER A 213 11.68 3.36 16.80
C SER A 213 13.11 2.98 16.43
N LYS A 214 13.28 1.81 15.84
CA LYS A 214 14.57 1.29 15.38
C LYS A 214 14.62 1.32 13.86
N LYS A 215 15.80 1.55 13.28
CA LYS A 215 16.02 1.53 11.83
C LYS A 215 15.54 0.22 11.19
N ASN A 216 15.78 -0.90 11.86
CA ASN A 216 15.39 -2.21 11.35
C ASN A 216 13.87 -2.39 11.23
N ASP A 217 13.08 -1.66 12.04
CA ASP A 217 11.62 -1.74 11.99
C ASP A 217 11.10 -1.30 10.61
N PHE A 218 11.72 -0.27 10.01
CA PHE A 218 11.37 0.19 8.66
C PHE A 218 11.53 -0.93 7.62
N TYR A 219 12.68 -1.61 7.62
CA TYR A 219 12.93 -2.70 6.66
C TYR A 219 12.01 -3.90 6.88
N ILE A 220 11.72 -4.23 8.15
CA ILE A 220 10.78 -5.30 8.49
C ILE A 220 9.38 -4.99 7.95
N ILE A 221 8.91 -3.75 8.12
CA ILE A 221 7.61 -3.31 7.62
C ILE A 221 7.55 -3.38 6.09
N CYS A 222 8.53 -2.77 5.40
CA CYS A 222 8.57 -2.79 3.93
C CYS A 222 8.63 -4.22 3.39
N ALA A 223 9.53 -5.06 3.92
CA ALA A 223 9.65 -6.45 3.49
C ALA A 223 8.37 -7.25 3.73
N SER A 224 7.71 -7.03 4.87
CA SER A 224 6.45 -7.71 5.20
C SER A 224 5.31 -7.28 4.27
N VAL A 225 5.18 -5.99 3.96
CA VAL A 225 4.16 -5.49 3.02
C VAL A 225 4.40 -6.05 1.62
N ILE A 226 5.64 -6.00 1.13
CA ILE A 226 6.00 -6.56 -0.18
C ILE A 226 5.69 -8.06 -0.23
N PHE A 227 6.08 -8.81 0.81
CA PHE A 227 5.81 -10.26 0.88
C PHE A 227 4.31 -10.55 0.90
N ILE A 228 3.53 -9.81 1.68
CA ILE A 228 2.08 -9.97 1.75
C ILE A 228 1.45 -9.67 0.39
N MET A 229 1.81 -8.56 -0.25
CA MET A 229 1.24 -8.14 -1.54
C MET A 229 1.58 -9.12 -2.66
N PHE A 230 2.81 -9.64 -2.68
CA PHE A 230 3.26 -10.55 -3.72
C PHE A 230 2.72 -11.98 -3.56
N PHE A 231 2.78 -12.53 -2.33
CA PHE A 231 2.51 -13.96 -2.10
C PHE A 231 1.14 -14.25 -1.48
N LEU A 232 0.67 -13.45 -0.52
CA LEU A 232 -0.48 -13.80 0.31
C LEU A 232 -1.78 -13.15 -0.14
N GLN A 233 -1.70 -11.87 -0.48
CA GLN A 233 -2.85 -11.05 -0.87
C GLN A 233 -3.61 -11.65 -2.09
N PRO A 234 -2.94 -12.15 -3.17
CA PRO A 234 -3.65 -12.61 -4.35
C PRO A 234 -4.63 -13.75 -4.10
N PHE A 235 -4.31 -14.64 -3.14
CA PHE A 235 -5.20 -15.77 -2.80
C PHE A 235 -6.48 -15.30 -2.12
N ILE A 236 -6.41 -14.27 -1.28
CA ILE A 236 -7.61 -13.73 -0.63
C ILE A 236 -8.38 -12.83 -1.59
N SER A 237 -7.69 -12.04 -2.42
CA SER A 237 -8.37 -11.17 -3.38
C SER A 237 -9.13 -11.98 -4.43
N SER A 238 -8.59 -13.10 -4.92
CA SER A 238 -9.31 -13.99 -5.86
C SER A 238 -10.58 -14.55 -5.23
N LEU A 239 -10.50 -15.02 -3.97
CA LEU A 239 -11.68 -15.49 -3.24
C LEU A 239 -12.73 -14.38 -3.02
N LEU A 240 -12.29 -13.15 -2.75
CA LEU A 240 -13.20 -12.01 -2.58
C LEU A 240 -13.87 -11.64 -3.91
N TRP A 241 -13.15 -11.72 -5.03
CA TRP A 241 -13.72 -11.49 -6.36
C TRP A 241 -14.76 -12.53 -6.73
N GLU A 242 -14.50 -13.82 -6.49
CA GLU A 242 -15.46 -14.91 -6.71
C GLU A 242 -16.75 -14.77 -5.87
N MET A 243 -16.67 -14.10 -4.72
CA MET A 243 -17.83 -13.88 -3.86
C MET A 243 -18.64 -12.62 -4.21
N ILE A 244 -18.05 -11.68 -4.94
CA ILE A 244 -18.67 -10.39 -5.30
C ILE A 244 -19.31 -10.45 -6.69
N LEU A 245 -18.74 -11.25 -7.60
CA LEU A 245 -19.27 -11.50 -8.95
C LEU A 245 -20.36 -12.56 -8.92
#